data_b18f7b471eb57e3b37eeadb86970f3b4
#
_entry.id   b18f7b471eb57e3b37eeadb86970f3b4
#
_cell.length_a   1.000
_cell.length_b   1.000
_cell.length_c   1.000
_cell.angle_alpha   90.00
_cell.angle_beta   90.00
_cell.angle_gamma   90.00
#
_symmetry.space_group_name_H-M   'P 1'
#
loop_
_entity.id
_entity.type
_entity.pdbx_description
1 polymer ?
#
loop_
_entity_poly.entity_id
_entity_poly.type
_entity_poly.pdbx_seq_one_letter_code
_entity_poly.pdbx_strand_id
1 'polypeptide(L)'
;MPSDLCDDGITNDEVASIKSSPTPEPARFQDDFFASSDEDGDGAATGKSLSAQKSATCPWCGETVDADLLKSFAKGKRLNVRQQTQFCQKHKTQTDRDVWKSRGYPSIDWVDLPARISIHFDELEDIINGQPSYYRTQLAEKIEAGKARNMNHEGNLTPGYYGPKGGNIMSAQLMKRFDRLLKRNAVEDVVISGRGPAAFVQGVLVAELAVRLIMHDLDITQEKAREVLEESKTLGERLHEEN
;
A
#
# COMPACT_ATOMS: atom_id res chain seq x y z
N MET A 1 6.13 -63.58 24.03
CA MET A 1 5.11 -63.83 25.06
C MET A 1 5.39 -62.95 26.26
N PRO A 2 4.43 -62.40 26.93
CA PRO A 2 3.19 -61.71 26.52
C PRO A 2 3.31 -60.19 26.74
N SER A 3 2.67 -59.33 25.97
CA SER A 3 1.32 -58.75 26.11
C SER A 3 1.03 -58.17 27.50
N ASP A 4 0.91 -56.84 27.54
CA ASP A 4 -0.11 -56.19 28.34
C ASP A 4 -0.59 -54.89 27.69
N LEU A 5 -1.85 -54.92 27.30
CA LEU A 5 -2.71 -53.81 26.90
C LEU A 5 -3.05 -53.01 28.16
N CYS A 6 -2.98 -51.71 28.08
CA CYS A 6 -3.80 -50.81 28.90
C CYS A 6 -4.56 -49.86 27.99
N ASP A 7 -5.82 -50.18 27.88
CA ASP A 7 -6.95 -49.39 27.43
C ASP A 7 -7.32 -48.44 28.58
N ASP A 8 -7.40 -47.14 28.27
CA ASP A 8 -8.07 -46.18 29.13
C ASP A 8 -8.60 -45.01 28.24
N GLY A 9 -9.84 -45.10 27.82
CA GLY A 9 -10.88 -44.39 28.52
C GLY A 9 -11.03 -42.95 27.99
N ILE A 10 -11.69 -42.80 26.81
CA ILE A 10 -12.15 -41.50 26.31
C ILE A 10 -13.44 -41.16 27.07
N THR A 11 -13.42 -40.15 27.93
CA THR A 11 -14.63 -39.49 28.42
C THR A 11 -14.91 -38.25 27.63
N ASN A 12 -15.98 -38.30 26.81
CA ASN A 12 -16.67 -37.14 26.33
C ASN A 12 -17.34 -36.44 27.53
N ASP A 13 -17.12 -35.14 27.65
CA ASP A 13 -18.13 -34.13 27.98
C ASP A 13 -17.43 -32.77 28.23
N GLU A 14 -17.53 -31.88 27.31
CA GLU A 14 -17.82 -30.46 27.65
C GLU A 14 -18.19 -29.68 26.38
N VAL A 15 -19.48 -29.69 26.11
CA VAL A 15 -20.11 -28.79 25.13
C VAL A 15 -20.24 -27.42 25.78
N ALA A 16 -19.23 -26.57 25.60
CA ALA A 16 -19.29 -25.19 26.02
C ALA A 16 -20.16 -24.39 25.03
N SER A 17 -21.27 -23.95 25.55
CA SER A 17 -22.27 -23.08 24.95
C SER A 17 -21.65 -21.83 24.31
N ILE A 18 -21.65 -21.75 22.98
CA ILE A 18 -21.32 -20.52 22.25
C ILE A 18 -22.52 -19.56 22.39
N LYS A 19 -22.37 -18.55 23.22
CA LYS A 19 -23.27 -17.42 23.29
C LYS A 19 -23.19 -16.62 22.00
N SER A 20 -24.23 -16.72 21.19
CA SER A 20 -24.45 -15.89 20.01
C SER A 20 -24.60 -14.42 20.42
N SER A 21 -23.71 -13.58 19.92
CA SER A 21 -23.82 -12.13 20.00
C SER A 21 -24.95 -11.64 19.09
N PRO A 22 -25.74 -10.64 19.51
CA PRO A 22 -26.82 -10.14 18.70
C PRO A 22 -26.31 -9.35 17.49
N THR A 23 -26.83 -9.70 16.34
CA THR A 23 -26.70 -8.96 15.08
C THR A 23 -27.32 -7.58 15.25
N PRO A 24 -26.66 -6.47 14.87
CA PRO A 24 -27.31 -5.17 14.86
C PRO A 24 -28.37 -5.12 13.75
N GLU A 25 -29.58 -4.78 14.11
CA GLU A 25 -30.69 -4.52 13.18
C GLU A 25 -30.31 -3.34 12.24
N PRO A 26 -30.73 -3.40 10.96
CA PRO A 26 -30.55 -2.29 10.04
C PRO A 26 -31.45 -1.12 10.45
N ALA A 27 -30.82 0.03 10.68
CA ALA A 27 -31.49 1.29 10.94
C ALA A 27 -32.49 1.60 9.81
N ARG A 28 -33.77 1.76 10.19
CA ARG A 28 -34.82 2.27 9.31
C ARG A 28 -34.46 3.69 8.89
N PHE A 29 -34.14 3.86 7.63
CA PHE A 29 -34.06 5.18 7.00
C PHE A 29 -35.46 5.76 6.90
N GLN A 30 -35.70 6.85 7.61
CA GLN A 30 -36.86 7.69 7.43
C GLN A 30 -36.72 8.45 6.12
N ASP A 31 -37.70 8.26 5.23
CA ASP A 31 -37.95 9.07 4.05
C ASP A 31 -38.55 10.40 4.52
N ASP A 32 -37.70 11.45 4.58
CA ASP A 32 -38.18 12.83 4.65
C ASP A 32 -37.05 13.77 4.16
N PHE A 33 -37.00 14.03 2.88
CA PHE A 33 -36.37 15.24 2.38
C PHE A 33 -36.79 15.54 0.93
N PHE A 34 -38.04 15.96 0.76
CA PHE A 34 -38.45 16.82 -0.36
C PHE A 34 -39.50 17.78 0.14
N ALA A 35 -39.07 18.94 0.64
CA ALA A 35 -39.93 20.11 0.76
C ALA A 35 -39.31 21.21 -0.06
N SER A 36 -39.97 21.51 -1.15
CA SER A 36 -39.82 22.71 -1.96
C SER A 36 -40.22 23.92 -1.14
N SER A 37 -39.43 24.98 -1.15
CA SER A 37 -39.90 26.33 -0.84
C SER A 37 -39.15 27.30 -1.73
N ASP A 38 -39.86 27.83 -2.70
CA ASP A 38 -39.54 29.03 -3.43
C ASP A 38 -39.68 30.23 -2.47
N GLU A 39 -38.69 31.09 -2.38
CA GLU A 39 -38.87 32.48 -2.01
C GLU A 39 -37.83 33.36 -2.74
N ASP A 40 -38.35 34.26 -3.54
CA ASP A 40 -37.68 35.33 -4.27
C ASP A 40 -37.10 36.36 -3.30
N GLY A 41 -35.88 36.81 -3.55
CA GLY A 41 -35.24 37.92 -2.83
C GLY A 41 -34.10 38.52 -3.63
N ASP A 42 -34.42 39.57 -4.41
CA ASP A 42 -33.48 40.48 -5.08
C ASP A 42 -32.48 41.09 -4.08
N GLY A 43 -31.20 41.05 -4.41
CA GLY A 43 -30.14 41.74 -3.67
C GLY A 43 -28.82 41.73 -4.43
N ALA A 44 -28.60 42.71 -5.30
CA ALA A 44 -27.34 42.94 -6.01
C ALA A 44 -26.22 43.29 -5.03
N ALA A 45 -25.15 42.47 -5.00
CA ALA A 45 -23.84 42.87 -4.52
C ALA A 45 -22.74 42.15 -5.31
N THR A 46 -22.01 42.91 -6.09
CA THR A 46 -20.81 42.55 -6.83
C THR A 46 -19.71 42.12 -5.86
N GLY A 47 -19.48 40.81 -5.75
CA GLY A 47 -18.37 40.21 -5.05
C GLY A 47 -17.83 39.07 -5.89
N LYS A 48 -16.53 39.10 -6.24
CA LYS A 48 -15.83 38.03 -6.95
C LYS A 48 -16.09 36.69 -6.29
N SER A 49 -16.93 35.88 -6.90
CA SER A 49 -17.26 34.54 -6.44
C SER A 49 -16.01 33.62 -6.64
N LEU A 50 -15.31 33.37 -5.58
CA LEU A 50 -14.61 32.09 -5.44
C LEU A 50 -15.70 31.01 -5.59
N SER A 51 -15.62 30.20 -6.64
CA SER A 51 -16.59 29.14 -6.94
C SER A 51 -16.76 28.27 -5.69
N ALA A 52 -17.91 28.40 -5.03
CA ALA A 52 -18.30 27.53 -3.93
C ALA A 52 -18.36 26.09 -4.51
N GLN A 53 -17.35 25.29 -4.23
CA GLN A 53 -17.33 23.88 -4.61
C GLN A 53 -18.51 23.22 -3.91
N LYS A 54 -19.52 22.85 -4.70
CA LYS A 54 -20.68 22.14 -4.18
C LYS A 54 -20.21 20.79 -3.63
N SER A 55 -20.18 20.65 -2.31
CA SER A 55 -19.81 19.40 -1.64
C SER A 55 -21.01 18.45 -1.56
N ALA A 56 -20.77 17.17 -1.72
CA ALA A 56 -21.70 16.07 -1.52
C ALA A 56 -21.07 15.02 -0.63
N THR A 57 -21.87 14.06 -0.15
CA THR A 57 -21.35 12.95 0.67
C THR A 57 -21.30 11.67 -0.16
N CYS A 58 -20.18 10.95 -0.08
CA CYS A 58 -20.05 9.65 -0.73
C CYS A 58 -21.03 8.65 -0.11
N PRO A 59 -21.92 8.02 -0.91
CA PRO A 59 -22.95 7.12 -0.38
C PRO A 59 -22.41 5.81 0.20
N TRP A 60 -21.11 5.53 0.05
CA TRP A 60 -20.46 4.33 0.57
C TRP A 60 -19.63 4.58 1.84
N CYS A 61 -18.69 5.54 1.82
CA CYS A 61 -17.79 5.81 2.94
C CYS A 61 -18.16 7.04 3.78
N GLY A 62 -19.12 7.84 3.37
CA GLY A 62 -19.53 9.04 4.12
C GLY A 62 -18.59 10.24 3.98
N GLU A 63 -17.48 10.13 3.25
CA GLU A 63 -16.55 11.24 3.05
C GLU A 63 -17.11 12.33 2.15
N THR A 64 -16.69 13.57 2.39
CA THR A 64 -17.04 14.71 1.55
C THR A 64 -16.39 14.61 0.18
N VAL A 65 -17.18 14.71 -0.88
CA VAL A 65 -16.73 14.60 -2.27
C VAL A 65 -17.26 15.78 -3.10
N ASP A 66 -16.66 16.00 -4.25
CA ASP A 66 -17.17 16.95 -5.23
C ASP A 66 -18.56 16.48 -5.74
N ALA A 67 -19.56 17.35 -5.60
CA ALA A 67 -20.94 17.07 -6.03
C ALA A 67 -21.03 16.85 -7.55
N ASP A 68 -20.21 17.55 -8.35
CA ASP A 68 -20.22 17.40 -9.79
C ASP A 68 -19.58 16.07 -10.22
N LEU A 69 -18.58 15.59 -9.48
CA LEU A 69 -18.04 14.24 -9.66
C LEU A 69 -19.10 13.17 -9.40
N LEU A 70 -19.84 13.28 -8.28
CA LEU A 70 -20.92 12.35 -7.95
C LEU A 70 -22.07 12.38 -8.98
N LYS A 71 -22.52 13.59 -9.38
CA LYS A 71 -23.56 13.76 -10.39
C LYS A 71 -23.17 13.20 -11.75
N SER A 72 -21.93 13.46 -12.19
CA SER A 72 -21.42 12.95 -13.47
C SER A 72 -21.33 11.43 -13.49
N PHE A 73 -20.96 10.81 -12.35
CA PHE A 73 -20.90 9.37 -12.21
C PHE A 73 -22.31 8.75 -12.17
N ALA A 74 -23.21 9.32 -11.39
CA ALA A 74 -24.58 8.82 -11.20
C ALA A 74 -25.45 9.00 -12.47
N LYS A 75 -25.12 9.97 -13.35
CA LYS A 75 -25.92 10.31 -14.55
C LYS A 75 -27.41 10.46 -14.24
N GLY A 76 -27.75 11.07 -13.11
CA GLY A 76 -29.12 11.28 -12.67
C GLY A 76 -29.86 10.01 -12.19
N LYS A 77 -29.17 8.88 -12.01
CA LYS A 77 -29.74 7.62 -11.53
C LYS A 77 -29.30 7.31 -10.09
N ARG A 78 -30.17 6.62 -9.34
CA ARG A 78 -29.80 6.10 -8.02
C ARG A 78 -28.73 5.01 -8.19
N LEU A 79 -27.62 5.14 -7.45
CA LEU A 79 -26.54 4.18 -7.51
C LEU A 79 -26.90 2.90 -6.72
N ASN A 80 -26.71 1.74 -7.34
CA ASN A 80 -26.75 0.45 -6.63
C ASN A 80 -25.47 0.24 -5.81
N VAL A 81 -25.44 -0.76 -4.92
CA VAL A 81 -24.32 -1.05 -4.02
C VAL A 81 -22.98 -1.16 -4.77
N ARG A 82 -22.96 -1.90 -5.89
CA ARG A 82 -21.75 -2.05 -6.72
C ARG A 82 -21.27 -0.72 -7.29
N GLN A 83 -22.19 0.12 -7.76
CA GLN A 83 -21.84 1.44 -8.29
C GLN A 83 -21.36 2.39 -7.19
N GLN A 84 -21.94 2.32 -5.98
CA GLN A 84 -21.48 3.08 -4.83
C GLN A 84 -20.04 2.72 -4.46
N THR A 85 -19.69 1.43 -4.44
CA THR A 85 -18.32 0.96 -4.19
C THR A 85 -17.36 1.44 -5.29
N GLN A 86 -17.75 1.35 -6.56
CA GLN A 86 -16.94 1.85 -7.69
C GLN A 86 -16.73 3.36 -7.62
N PHE A 87 -17.77 4.11 -7.27
CA PHE A 87 -17.65 5.54 -7.06
C PHE A 87 -16.69 5.87 -5.91
N CYS A 88 -16.80 5.16 -4.79
CA CYS A 88 -15.93 5.32 -3.64
C CYS A 88 -14.45 5.08 -4.01
N GLN A 89 -14.16 4.01 -4.73
CA GLN A 89 -12.81 3.76 -5.24
C GLN A 89 -12.32 4.91 -6.14
N LYS A 90 -13.17 5.37 -7.06
CA LYS A 90 -12.83 6.45 -7.98
C LYS A 90 -12.50 7.76 -7.27
N HIS A 91 -13.33 8.20 -6.31
CA HIS A 91 -13.05 9.47 -5.61
C HIS A 91 -11.81 9.33 -4.72
N LYS A 92 -11.58 8.20 -4.04
CA LYS A 92 -10.36 7.97 -3.27
C LYS A 92 -9.11 8.03 -4.14
N THR A 93 -9.12 7.35 -5.28
CA THR A 93 -8.01 7.44 -6.25
C THR A 93 -7.79 8.87 -6.74
N GLN A 94 -8.87 9.65 -6.95
CA GLN A 94 -8.74 11.05 -7.32
C GLN A 94 -8.10 11.88 -6.21
N THR A 95 -8.56 11.72 -4.97
CA THR A 95 -7.96 12.38 -3.80
C THR A 95 -6.49 12.02 -3.65
N ASP A 96 -6.13 10.74 -3.81
CA ASP A 96 -4.74 10.29 -3.75
C ASP A 96 -3.87 10.92 -4.86
N ARG A 97 -4.41 11.08 -6.07
CA ARG A 97 -3.71 11.80 -7.17
C ARG A 97 -3.51 13.28 -6.86
N ASP A 98 -4.47 13.91 -6.22
CA ASP A 98 -4.37 15.33 -5.84
C ASP A 98 -3.34 15.49 -4.70
N VAL A 99 -3.30 14.57 -3.74
CA VAL A 99 -2.23 14.51 -2.72
C VAL A 99 -0.86 14.29 -3.37
N TRP A 100 -0.75 13.36 -4.34
CA TRP A 100 0.48 13.11 -5.10
C TRP A 100 1.02 14.38 -5.75
N LYS A 101 0.14 15.09 -6.46
CA LYS A 101 0.49 16.36 -7.12
C LYS A 101 0.84 17.46 -6.11
N SER A 102 0.10 17.57 -4.99
CA SER A 102 0.36 18.58 -3.96
C SER A 102 1.70 18.40 -3.27
N ARG A 103 2.20 17.15 -3.19
CA ARG A 103 3.55 16.83 -2.69
C ARG A 103 4.65 17.08 -3.73
N GLY A 104 4.30 17.50 -4.94
CA GLY A 104 5.24 17.74 -6.03
C GLY A 104 5.81 16.46 -6.65
N TYR A 105 5.17 15.30 -6.44
CA TYR A 105 5.65 14.05 -7.00
C TYR A 105 5.36 13.98 -8.50
N PRO A 106 6.37 13.74 -9.35
CA PRO A 106 6.18 13.58 -10.78
C PRO A 106 5.42 12.28 -11.14
N SER A 107 4.96 12.21 -12.38
CA SER A 107 4.42 10.96 -12.92
C SER A 107 5.55 9.97 -13.18
N ILE A 108 5.36 8.72 -12.77
CA ILE A 108 6.35 7.65 -12.97
C ILE A 108 6.28 7.17 -14.42
N ASP A 109 7.42 7.18 -15.10
CA ASP A 109 7.55 6.53 -16.41
C ASP A 109 7.85 5.03 -16.22
N TRP A 110 6.80 4.23 -16.40
CA TRP A 110 6.87 2.77 -16.25
C TRP A 110 7.61 2.08 -17.39
N VAL A 111 7.67 2.71 -18.57
CA VAL A 111 8.33 2.15 -19.76
C VAL A 111 9.85 2.27 -19.62
N ASP A 112 10.32 3.40 -19.13
CA ASP A 112 11.75 3.66 -18.94
C ASP A 112 12.29 3.09 -17.61
N LEU A 113 11.44 2.73 -16.67
CA LEU A 113 11.84 2.23 -15.36
C LEU A 113 12.85 1.07 -15.42
N PRO A 114 12.71 0.04 -16.28
CA PRO A 114 13.72 -1.03 -16.40
C PRO A 114 15.11 -0.55 -16.82
N ALA A 115 15.20 0.43 -17.70
CA ALA A 115 16.48 1.03 -18.11
C ALA A 115 17.11 1.79 -16.95
N ARG A 116 16.33 2.59 -16.22
CA ARG A 116 16.77 3.33 -15.04
C ARG A 116 17.27 2.42 -13.92
N ILE A 117 16.60 1.29 -13.69
CA ILE A 117 17.02 0.26 -12.73
C ILE A 117 18.43 -0.25 -13.07
N SER A 118 18.70 -0.49 -14.34
CA SER A 118 19.98 -1.07 -14.79
C SER A 118 21.20 -0.19 -14.50
N ILE A 119 21.01 1.12 -14.37
CA ILE A 119 22.10 2.07 -14.04
C ILE A 119 22.68 1.79 -12.65
N HIS A 120 21.88 1.26 -11.73
CA HIS A 120 22.25 1.02 -10.34
C HIS A 120 22.75 -0.41 -10.06
N PHE A 121 22.90 -1.26 -11.08
CA PHE A 121 23.28 -2.65 -10.87
C PHE A 121 24.64 -2.82 -10.20
N ASP A 122 25.64 -2.02 -10.54
CA ASP A 122 26.98 -2.15 -9.97
C ASP A 122 26.98 -1.85 -8.46
N GLU A 123 26.29 -0.77 -8.05
CA GLU A 123 26.16 -0.41 -6.64
C GLU A 123 25.38 -1.47 -5.84
N LEU A 124 24.35 -2.08 -6.45
CA LEU A 124 23.58 -3.14 -5.81
C LEU A 124 24.35 -4.46 -5.74
N GLU A 125 25.23 -4.73 -6.72
CA GLU A 125 26.17 -5.86 -6.70
C GLU A 125 27.15 -5.73 -5.53
N ASP A 126 27.67 -4.54 -5.27
CA ASP A 126 28.52 -4.27 -4.11
C ASP A 126 27.82 -4.57 -2.78
N ILE A 127 26.54 -4.19 -2.66
CA ILE A 127 25.71 -4.53 -1.48
C ILE A 127 25.56 -6.04 -1.32
N ILE A 128 25.34 -6.78 -2.40
CA ILE A 128 25.29 -8.25 -2.36
C ILE A 128 26.61 -8.85 -1.93
N ASN A 129 27.73 -8.26 -2.33
CA ASN A 129 29.09 -8.67 -1.99
C ASN A 129 29.55 -8.24 -0.58
N GLY A 130 28.65 -7.67 0.23
CA GLY A 130 28.90 -7.36 1.63
C GLY A 130 29.12 -5.88 1.94
N GLN A 131 29.08 -4.99 0.96
CA GLN A 131 29.14 -3.56 1.20
C GLN A 131 28.01 -3.13 2.13
N PRO A 132 28.28 -2.41 3.24
CA PRO A 132 27.25 -1.95 4.14
C PRO A 132 26.33 -0.92 3.45
N SER A 133 25.03 -1.09 3.68
CA SER A 133 24.00 -0.14 3.26
C SER A 133 22.96 -0.01 4.36
N TYR A 134 22.12 1.01 4.29
CA TYR A 134 21.13 1.28 5.33
C TYR A 134 20.22 0.07 5.60
N TYR A 135 19.56 -0.46 4.58
CA TYR A 135 18.62 -1.59 4.73
C TYR A 135 19.34 -2.91 5.01
N ARG A 136 20.56 -3.12 4.47
CA ARG A 136 21.36 -4.28 4.80
C ARG A 136 21.77 -4.29 6.27
N THR A 137 22.21 -3.15 6.81
CA THR A 137 22.58 -3.02 8.22
C THR A 137 21.38 -3.24 9.13
N GLN A 138 20.23 -2.64 8.82
CA GLN A 138 19.01 -2.90 9.58
C GLN A 138 18.58 -4.38 9.58
N LEU A 139 18.74 -5.06 8.43
CA LEU A 139 18.44 -6.48 8.35
C LEU A 139 19.42 -7.29 9.20
N ALA A 140 20.72 -6.98 9.16
CA ALA A 140 21.74 -7.64 9.96
C ALA A 140 21.45 -7.52 11.46
N GLU A 141 21.15 -6.32 11.95
CA GLU A 141 20.77 -6.06 13.35
C GLU A 141 19.53 -6.86 13.77
N LYS A 142 18.54 -6.97 12.91
CA LYS A 142 17.32 -7.77 13.17
C LYS A 142 17.62 -9.26 13.24
N ILE A 143 18.55 -9.76 12.42
CA ILE A 143 19.00 -11.16 12.44
C ILE A 143 19.75 -11.44 13.74
N GLU A 144 20.69 -10.59 14.12
CA GLU A 144 21.45 -10.70 15.38
C GLU A 144 20.54 -10.68 16.62
N ALA A 145 19.52 -9.80 16.61
CA ALA A 145 18.53 -9.73 17.68
C ALA A 145 17.54 -10.92 17.70
N GLY A 146 17.67 -11.89 16.81
CA GLY A 146 16.76 -13.05 16.70
C GLY A 146 15.34 -12.71 16.22
N LYS A 147 15.09 -11.46 15.80
CA LYS A 147 13.78 -10.97 15.39
C LYS A 147 13.44 -11.27 13.93
N ALA A 148 14.40 -11.73 13.14
CA ALA A 148 14.22 -11.96 11.71
C ALA A 148 13.13 -13.01 11.35
N ARG A 149 12.83 -13.94 12.25
CA ARG A 149 11.79 -14.97 12.04
C ARG A 149 10.36 -14.39 12.09
N ASN A 150 10.14 -13.34 12.86
CA ASN A 150 8.81 -12.73 13.05
C ASN A 150 8.48 -11.62 12.03
N MET A 151 9.35 -11.35 11.09
CA MET A 151 9.19 -10.28 10.10
C MET A 151 8.07 -10.51 9.06
N ASN A 152 7.33 -11.58 9.12
CA ASN A 152 6.11 -11.75 8.31
C ASN A 152 5.03 -10.70 8.65
N HIS A 153 5.15 -10.03 9.80
CA HIS A 153 4.26 -8.96 10.25
C HIS A 153 4.91 -7.56 10.24
N GLU A 154 6.21 -7.45 10.00
CA GLU A 154 6.89 -6.16 9.96
C GLU A 154 6.81 -5.55 8.55
N GLY A 155 5.80 -4.75 8.40
CA GLY A 155 5.76 -3.71 7.37
C GLY A 155 5.71 -4.24 5.95
N ASN A 156 4.76 -3.77 5.25
CA ASN A 156 4.66 -3.88 3.82
C ASN A 156 6.02 -3.58 3.17
N LEU A 157 6.61 -4.59 2.52
CA LEU A 157 7.87 -4.48 1.79
C LEU A 157 7.70 -3.70 0.47
N THR A 158 6.54 -3.13 0.27
CA THR A 158 6.22 -2.34 -0.93
C THR A 158 7.04 -1.06 -0.92
N PRO A 159 7.76 -0.74 -1.99
CA PRO A 159 8.49 0.51 -2.10
C PRO A 159 7.53 1.67 -2.29
N GLY A 160 7.13 2.31 -1.18
CA GLY A 160 6.10 3.31 -1.03
C GLY A 160 5.76 4.12 -2.27
N TYR A 161 6.65 4.98 -2.71
CA TYR A 161 6.50 5.84 -3.88
C TYR A 161 6.15 5.06 -5.17
N TYR A 162 6.79 3.92 -5.40
CA TYR A 162 6.57 3.10 -6.60
C TYR A 162 5.41 2.09 -6.45
N GLY A 163 4.92 1.87 -5.24
CA GLY A 163 3.84 0.94 -4.94
C GLY A 163 4.12 -0.52 -5.34
N PRO A 164 3.10 -1.39 -5.30
CA PRO A 164 3.23 -2.80 -5.65
C PRO A 164 3.75 -3.03 -7.06
N LYS A 165 3.25 -2.28 -8.03
CA LYS A 165 3.67 -2.38 -9.44
C LYS A 165 5.17 -2.12 -9.61
N GLY A 166 5.69 -1.05 -9.01
CA GLY A 166 7.12 -0.76 -9.06
C GLY A 166 7.95 -1.80 -8.32
N GLY A 167 7.50 -2.25 -7.15
CA GLY A 167 8.14 -3.31 -6.38
C GLY A 167 8.31 -4.59 -7.17
N ASN A 168 7.29 -5.01 -7.91
CA ASN A 168 7.33 -6.20 -8.75
C ASN A 168 8.29 -6.05 -9.94
N ILE A 169 8.28 -4.89 -10.62
CA ILE A 169 9.23 -4.62 -11.71
C ILE A 169 10.67 -4.66 -11.19
N MET A 170 10.96 -3.98 -10.08
CA MET A 170 12.29 -3.97 -9.45
C MET A 170 12.72 -5.37 -9.04
N SER A 171 11.89 -6.10 -8.30
CA SER A 171 12.17 -7.47 -7.85
C SER A 171 12.47 -8.40 -9.02
N ALA A 172 11.66 -8.35 -10.09
CA ALA A 172 11.85 -9.18 -11.27
C ALA A 172 13.18 -8.89 -11.99
N GLN A 173 13.54 -7.61 -12.14
CA GLN A 173 14.80 -7.21 -12.75
C GLN A 173 16.00 -7.63 -11.90
N LEU A 174 15.94 -7.42 -10.58
CA LEU A 174 17.01 -7.78 -9.66
C LEU A 174 17.20 -9.30 -9.58
N MET A 175 16.12 -10.07 -9.50
CA MET A 175 16.20 -11.53 -9.52
C MET A 175 16.77 -12.04 -10.83
N LYS A 176 16.34 -11.49 -11.97
CA LYS A 176 16.89 -11.86 -13.28
C LYS A 176 18.39 -11.60 -13.38
N ARG A 177 18.86 -10.47 -12.83
CA ARG A 177 20.26 -10.06 -12.91
C ARG A 177 21.15 -10.81 -11.91
N PHE A 178 20.68 -10.99 -10.67
CA PHE A 178 21.52 -11.40 -9.55
C PHE A 178 21.23 -12.78 -8.96
N ASP A 179 20.30 -13.57 -9.52
CA ASP A 179 19.94 -14.89 -8.98
C ASP A 179 21.14 -15.78 -8.67
N ARG A 180 22.07 -15.91 -9.62
CA ARG A 180 23.28 -16.74 -9.45
C ARG A 180 24.21 -16.19 -8.37
N LEU A 181 24.41 -14.87 -8.32
CA LEU A 181 25.25 -14.21 -7.35
C LEU A 181 24.69 -14.35 -5.93
N LEU A 182 23.39 -14.11 -5.79
CA LEU A 182 22.68 -14.23 -4.52
C LEU A 182 22.73 -15.66 -3.97
N LYS A 183 22.53 -16.67 -4.81
CA LYS A 183 22.62 -18.09 -4.41
C LYS A 183 24.03 -18.45 -3.97
N ARG A 184 25.05 -17.95 -4.66
CA ARG A 184 26.45 -18.18 -4.28
C ARG A 184 26.77 -17.53 -2.93
N ASN A 185 26.45 -16.26 -2.76
CA ASN A 185 26.76 -15.52 -1.55
C ASN A 185 25.90 -15.96 -0.34
N ALA A 186 24.71 -16.52 -0.56
CA ALA A 186 23.89 -17.08 0.51
C ALA A 186 24.54 -18.25 1.28
N VAL A 187 25.60 -18.84 0.77
CA VAL A 187 26.34 -19.91 1.46
C VAL A 187 27.20 -19.35 2.61
N GLU A 188 27.78 -18.19 2.42
CA GLU A 188 28.75 -17.57 3.35
C GLU A 188 28.21 -16.36 4.08
N ASP A 189 27.24 -15.66 3.49
CA ASP A 189 26.67 -14.42 4.02
C ASP A 189 25.42 -14.68 4.88
N VAL A 190 25.57 -14.47 6.19
CA VAL A 190 24.52 -14.67 7.19
C VAL A 190 23.30 -13.75 6.94
N VAL A 191 23.51 -12.57 6.38
CA VAL A 191 22.41 -11.61 6.11
C VAL A 191 21.56 -12.10 4.95
N ILE A 192 22.17 -12.67 3.92
CA ILE A 192 21.45 -13.23 2.78
C ILE A 192 20.81 -14.57 3.16
N SER A 193 21.55 -15.45 3.86
CA SER A 193 21.06 -16.78 4.25
C SER A 193 19.97 -16.74 5.32
N GLY A 194 19.99 -15.75 6.20
CA GLY A 194 19.07 -15.64 7.34
C GLY A 194 17.59 -15.62 6.97
N ARG A 195 17.26 -15.11 5.79
CA ARG A 195 15.88 -15.12 5.23
C ARG A 195 15.80 -15.64 3.79
N GLY A 196 16.93 -15.94 3.21
CA GLY A 196 17.06 -16.39 1.82
C GLY A 196 17.11 -15.25 0.77
N PRO A 197 17.60 -15.58 -0.43
CA PRO A 197 17.84 -14.62 -1.50
C PRO A 197 16.64 -13.77 -1.89
N ALA A 198 15.45 -14.38 -1.99
CA ALA A 198 14.24 -13.65 -2.38
C ALA A 198 13.83 -12.58 -1.36
N ALA A 199 13.90 -12.92 -0.06
CA ALA A 199 13.58 -11.96 1.01
C ALA A 199 14.64 -10.86 1.12
N PHE A 200 15.92 -11.16 0.85
CA PHE A 200 16.98 -10.16 0.76
C PHE A 200 16.75 -9.19 -0.40
N VAL A 201 16.36 -9.69 -1.58
CA VAL A 201 16.00 -8.82 -2.72
C VAL A 201 14.87 -7.89 -2.33
N GLN A 202 13.78 -8.39 -1.78
CA GLN A 202 12.62 -7.58 -1.42
C GLN A 202 12.90 -6.60 -0.27
N GLY A 203 13.56 -7.05 0.78
CA GLY A 203 13.75 -6.26 2.00
C GLY A 203 14.96 -5.31 1.95
N VAL A 204 15.95 -5.58 1.10
CA VAL A 204 17.16 -4.77 1.01
C VAL A 204 17.30 -4.15 -0.36
N LEU A 205 17.44 -4.95 -1.41
CA LEU A 205 17.83 -4.43 -2.73
C LEU A 205 16.74 -3.56 -3.36
N VAL A 206 15.46 -3.96 -3.24
CA VAL A 206 14.34 -3.16 -3.75
C VAL A 206 14.23 -1.83 -3.00
N ALA A 207 14.41 -1.83 -1.68
CA ALA A 207 14.36 -0.61 -0.88
C ALA A 207 15.54 0.34 -1.21
N GLU A 208 16.76 -0.19 -1.32
CA GLU A 208 17.95 0.58 -1.71
C GLU A 208 17.81 1.17 -3.12
N LEU A 209 17.29 0.39 -4.05
CA LEU A 209 17.03 0.82 -5.42
C LEU A 209 15.93 1.90 -5.47
N ALA A 210 14.83 1.70 -4.74
CA ALA A 210 13.74 2.68 -4.68
C ALA A 210 14.21 4.03 -4.15
N VAL A 211 15.05 4.04 -3.11
CA VAL A 211 15.65 5.27 -2.59
C VAL A 211 16.46 6.00 -3.67
N ARG A 212 17.32 5.29 -4.42
CA ARG A 212 18.12 5.89 -5.50
C ARG A 212 17.26 6.47 -6.63
N LEU A 213 16.22 5.75 -7.00
CA LEU A 213 15.30 6.21 -8.03
C LEU A 213 14.50 7.44 -7.56
N ILE A 214 14.06 7.49 -6.29
CA ILE A 214 13.39 8.66 -5.69
C ILE A 214 14.34 9.86 -5.64
N MET A 215 15.61 9.66 -5.29
CA MET A 215 16.62 10.73 -5.34
C MET A 215 16.68 11.38 -6.72
N HIS A 216 16.67 10.56 -7.78
CA HIS A 216 16.68 11.07 -9.17
C HIS A 216 15.35 11.73 -9.55
N ASP A 217 14.22 11.18 -9.14
CA ASP A 217 12.90 11.71 -9.50
C ASP A 217 12.62 13.07 -8.86
N LEU A 218 13.12 13.29 -7.65
CA LEU A 218 12.82 14.47 -6.83
C LEU A 218 14.02 15.41 -6.66
N ASP A 219 15.20 15.04 -7.12
CA ASP A 219 16.46 15.78 -6.91
C ASP A 219 16.71 16.08 -5.41
N ILE A 220 16.64 15.05 -4.56
CA ILE A 220 16.77 15.16 -3.11
C ILE A 220 17.89 14.27 -2.57
N THR A 221 18.27 14.52 -1.31
CA THR A 221 19.27 13.70 -0.62
C THR A 221 18.73 12.31 -0.29
N GLN A 222 19.64 11.38 -0.01
CA GLN A 222 19.29 9.99 0.32
C GLN A 222 18.42 9.89 1.58
N GLU A 223 18.67 10.72 2.59
CA GLU A 223 17.89 10.77 3.82
C GLU A 223 16.44 11.15 3.54
N LYS A 224 16.24 12.24 2.77
CA LYS A 224 14.90 12.69 2.36
C LYS A 224 14.21 11.67 1.47
N ALA A 225 14.94 10.98 0.60
CA ALA A 225 14.37 9.93 -0.24
C ALA A 225 13.86 8.74 0.59
N ARG A 226 14.52 8.39 1.70
CA ARG A 226 14.02 7.39 2.65
C ARG A 226 12.75 7.86 3.36
N GLU A 227 12.70 9.12 3.78
CA GLU A 227 11.48 9.71 4.37
C GLU A 227 10.32 9.64 3.39
N VAL A 228 10.53 10.08 2.14
CA VAL A 228 9.51 9.98 1.06
C VAL A 228 9.09 8.54 0.84
N LEU A 229 10.01 7.58 0.83
CA LEU A 229 9.70 6.16 0.66
C LEU A 229 8.73 5.66 1.74
N GLU A 230 8.96 6.03 3.01
CA GLU A 230 8.12 5.63 4.13
C GLU A 230 6.77 6.35 4.13
N GLU A 231 6.75 7.67 3.94
CA GLU A 231 5.54 8.49 3.97
C GLU A 231 4.59 8.22 2.80
N SER A 232 5.11 7.75 1.69
CA SER A 232 4.33 7.48 0.48
C SER A 232 3.76 6.07 0.39
N LYS A 233 4.01 5.17 1.36
CA LYS A 233 3.60 3.76 1.31
C LYS A 233 2.12 3.59 0.98
N THR A 234 1.25 4.13 1.80
CA THR A 234 -0.20 4.01 1.61
C THR A 234 -0.67 4.66 0.30
N LEU A 235 -0.02 5.76 -0.09
CA LEU A 235 -0.36 6.49 -1.31
C LEU A 235 0.05 5.71 -2.56
N GLY A 236 1.29 5.19 -2.57
CA GLY A 236 1.81 4.38 -3.67
C GLY A 236 1.05 3.06 -3.84
N GLU A 237 0.68 2.41 -2.73
CA GLU A 237 -0.14 1.19 -2.76
C GLU A 237 -1.47 1.39 -3.48
N ARG A 238 -2.16 2.51 -3.21
CA ARG A 238 -3.45 2.81 -3.81
C ARG A 238 -3.37 3.34 -5.24
N LEU A 239 -2.31 4.08 -5.58
CA LEU A 239 -2.14 4.67 -6.91
C LEU A 239 -1.50 3.72 -7.92
N HIS A 240 -0.62 2.82 -7.46
CA HIS A 240 0.19 1.95 -8.31
C HIS A 240 -0.07 0.48 -7.99
N GLU A 241 -1.35 0.12 -7.94
CA GLU A 241 -1.80 -1.26 -7.80
C GLU A 241 -1.27 -2.14 -8.95
N GLU A 242 -1.11 -3.42 -8.66
CA GLU A 242 -0.79 -4.43 -9.67
C GLU A 242 -2.04 -4.69 -10.53
N ASN A 243 -1.92 -4.46 -11.84
CA ASN A 243 -2.96 -4.80 -12.84
C ASN A 243 -2.68 -6.17 -13.44
#